data_3d9014833ca8855cc86b14b40f0b16a3
#
_entry.id   3d9014833ca8855cc86b14b40f0b16a3
#
_cell.length_a   1.000
_cell.length_b   1.000
_cell.length_c   1.000
_cell.angle_alpha   90.00
_cell.angle_beta   90.00
_cell.angle_gamma   90.00
#
_symmetry.space_group_name_H-M   'P 1'
#
loop_
_entity.id
_entity.type
_entity.pdbx_description
1 polymer ?
#
loop_
_entity_poly.entity_id
_entity_poly.type
_entity_poly.pdbx_seq_one_letter_code
_entity_poly.pdbx_strand_id
1 'polypeptide(L)'
;MLFWYFTTDGYILSTSTTTSSTSTTTSTTTPPTLVGVSEDYESVQIEDESVIGINQYQGPYTLFDGYEGEYQEELVKEVSLLPTKLMDALKDNVMYINGCHKYAELLVGRCPYGVWDSSGTSSDGSKGTDWQMSIWISNRAFLSGNVSDVILHESAHALSFITRTCSTSDSSNYRKVSWEFFGGEEKFADSLVLYFGGEYNHYRETGDLTSDEITFIDTYLEICLSK
;
A
#
# COMPACT_ATOMS: atom_id res chain seq x y z
N MET A 1 -1.43 -59.09 50.47
CA MET A 1 -0.31 -59.52 51.26
C MET A 1 0.66 -58.39 51.38
N LEU A 2 0.75 -57.84 52.60
CA LEU A 2 1.63 -56.68 52.93
C LEU A 2 3.08 -57.12 52.94
N PHE A 3 4.00 -56.30 52.53
CA PHE A 3 5.29 -56.15 53.15
C PHE A 3 5.77 -54.70 53.07
N TRP A 4 5.95 -54.14 54.27
CA TRP A 4 6.62 -52.89 54.55
C TRP A 4 8.12 -53.09 54.63
N TYR A 5 8.93 -52.22 54.05
CA TYR A 5 10.28 -51.99 54.55
C TYR A 5 10.53 -50.46 54.64
N PHE A 6 10.76 -50.04 55.86
CA PHE A 6 11.34 -48.71 56.17
C PHE A 6 12.85 -48.81 56.03
N THR A 7 13.45 -47.81 55.38
CA THR A 7 14.78 -47.35 55.74
C THR A 7 14.81 -45.79 55.70
N THR A 8 15.16 -45.25 56.83
CA THR A 8 15.49 -43.89 57.14
C THR A 8 16.76 -43.48 56.41
N ASP A 9 16.73 -42.37 55.70
CA ASP A 9 17.78 -41.35 55.74
C ASP A 9 17.30 -40.09 55.00
N GLY A 10 17.39 -38.98 55.74
CA GLY A 10 16.86 -37.72 55.29
C GLY A 10 17.73 -37.05 54.22
N TYR A 11 17.10 -36.71 53.09
CA TYR A 11 17.56 -35.67 52.22
C TYR A 11 16.39 -34.73 51.91
N ILE A 12 16.56 -33.49 52.34
CA ILE A 12 15.64 -32.41 51.98
C ILE A 12 15.90 -32.09 50.51
N LEU A 13 15.02 -32.56 49.60
CA LEU A 13 14.98 -32.14 48.24
C LEU A 13 14.23 -30.80 48.16
N SER A 14 15.02 -29.73 48.03
CA SER A 14 14.51 -28.41 47.67
C SER A 14 14.00 -28.48 46.24
N THR A 15 12.68 -28.54 46.05
CA THR A 15 12.06 -28.42 44.74
C THR A 15 12.04 -26.95 44.34
N SER A 16 13.01 -26.57 43.51
CA SER A 16 12.96 -25.27 42.81
C SER A 16 11.84 -25.32 41.75
N THR A 17 10.72 -24.73 42.10
CA THR A 17 9.66 -24.49 41.11
C THR A 17 10.11 -23.40 40.17
N THR A 18 10.62 -23.77 39.00
CA THR A 18 10.90 -22.83 37.92
C THR A 18 9.56 -22.40 37.32
N THR A 19 9.08 -21.26 37.73
CA THR A 19 7.91 -20.61 37.09
C THR A 19 8.38 -20.08 35.75
N SER A 20 8.13 -20.81 34.68
CA SER A 20 8.27 -20.30 33.32
C SER A 20 7.20 -19.24 33.07
N SER A 21 7.60 -17.99 33.21
CA SER A 21 6.78 -16.87 32.76
C SER A 21 6.81 -16.84 31.24
N THR A 22 5.81 -17.43 30.61
CA THR A 22 5.56 -17.25 29.18
C THR A 22 5.07 -15.83 28.98
N SER A 23 5.98 -14.93 28.59
CA SER A 23 5.61 -13.58 28.13
C SER A 23 4.87 -13.73 26.82
N THR A 24 3.55 -13.73 26.85
CA THR A 24 2.71 -13.58 25.67
C THR A 24 2.86 -12.14 25.22
N THR A 25 3.74 -11.88 24.25
CA THR A 25 3.81 -10.60 23.56
C THR A 25 2.54 -10.50 22.71
N THR A 26 1.53 -9.84 23.23
CA THR A 26 0.36 -9.45 22.46
C THR A 26 0.82 -8.37 21.49
N SER A 27 1.12 -8.75 20.26
CA SER A 27 1.37 -7.80 19.17
C SER A 27 0.03 -7.12 18.90
N THR A 28 -0.13 -5.91 19.41
CA THR A 28 -1.26 -5.02 19.05
C THR A 28 -0.98 -4.54 17.64
N THR A 29 -1.45 -5.30 16.65
CA THR A 29 -1.51 -4.83 15.27
C THR A 29 -2.48 -3.66 15.22
N THR A 30 -1.95 -2.46 15.09
CA THR A 30 -2.77 -1.28 14.77
C THR A 30 -3.45 -1.57 13.43
N PRO A 31 -4.77 -1.34 13.30
CA PRO A 31 -5.44 -1.49 12.02
C PRO A 31 -4.80 -0.56 10.98
N PRO A 32 -4.83 -0.91 9.68
CA PRO A 32 -4.32 -0.04 8.63
C PRO A 32 -5.04 1.31 8.67
N THR A 33 -4.30 2.36 8.37
CA THR A 33 -4.85 3.71 8.30
C THR A 33 -5.50 3.89 6.93
N LEU A 34 -6.77 4.25 6.92
CA LEU A 34 -7.42 4.75 5.72
C LEU A 34 -6.93 6.19 5.53
N VAL A 35 -6.13 6.44 4.50
CA VAL A 35 -5.52 7.76 4.26
C VAL A 35 -6.39 8.61 3.37
N GLY A 36 -7.02 8.02 2.37
CA GLY A 36 -7.89 8.72 1.43
C GLY A 36 -9.03 7.82 0.94
N VAL A 37 -10.21 8.41 0.86
CA VAL A 37 -11.35 7.89 0.11
C VAL A 37 -11.89 9.06 -0.68
N SER A 38 -11.91 8.95 -1.98
CA SER A 38 -12.48 10.00 -2.82
C SER A 38 -13.98 10.16 -2.57
N GLU A 39 -14.52 11.36 -2.74
CA GLU A 39 -15.95 11.63 -2.60
C GLU A 39 -16.81 10.73 -3.50
N ASP A 40 -16.27 10.38 -4.68
CA ASP A 40 -16.92 9.49 -5.66
C ASP A 40 -16.54 8.02 -5.52
N TYR A 41 -15.68 7.68 -4.54
CA TYR A 41 -15.19 6.32 -4.31
C TYR A 41 -14.47 5.69 -5.53
N GLU A 42 -13.81 6.49 -6.34
CA GLU A 42 -13.09 6.02 -7.53
C GLU A 42 -11.70 5.52 -7.17
N SER A 43 -11.07 6.10 -6.13
CA SER A 43 -9.77 5.71 -5.60
C SER A 43 -9.82 5.53 -4.09
N VAL A 44 -9.04 4.60 -3.56
CA VAL A 44 -8.92 4.34 -2.11
C VAL A 44 -7.46 4.06 -1.77
N GLN A 45 -6.93 4.72 -0.73
CA GLN A 45 -5.59 4.48 -0.23
C GLN A 45 -5.66 3.84 1.17
N ILE A 46 -5.00 2.69 1.31
CA ILE A 46 -4.90 1.94 2.56
C ILE A 46 -3.41 1.82 2.89
N GLU A 47 -2.97 2.49 3.93
CA GLU A 47 -1.55 2.58 4.23
C GLU A 47 -1.18 2.11 5.63
N ASP A 48 0.01 1.53 5.72
CA ASP A 48 0.68 1.21 6.96
C ASP A 48 2.12 1.74 6.89
N GLU A 49 2.38 2.84 7.58
CA GLU A 49 3.68 3.50 7.62
C GLU A 49 4.81 2.60 8.14
N SER A 50 4.50 1.51 8.83
CA SER A 50 5.49 0.53 9.29
C SER A 50 5.98 -0.40 8.17
N VAL A 51 5.30 -0.46 7.03
CA VAL A 51 5.69 -1.27 5.89
C VAL A 51 6.82 -0.56 5.13
N ILE A 52 7.97 -1.18 5.11
CA ILE A 52 9.18 -0.72 4.40
C ILE A 52 9.65 -1.77 3.40
N GLY A 53 8.72 -2.52 2.88
CA GLY A 53 9.05 -3.70 2.11
C GLY A 53 8.86 -3.54 0.62
N ILE A 54 9.36 -4.53 -0.08
CA ILE A 54 9.08 -4.88 -1.45
C ILE A 54 7.90 -5.85 -1.40
N ASN A 55 7.03 -5.86 -2.40
CA ASN A 55 6.05 -6.92 -2.52
C ASN A 55 6.78 -8.27 -2.70
N GLN A 56 6.49 -9.23 -1.83
CA GLN A 56 7.16 -10.52 -1.81
C GLN A 56 6.32 -11.65 -2.45
N TYR A 57 5.08 -11.36 -2.80
CA TYR A 57 4.19 -12.37 -3.37
C TYR A 57 4.59 -12.72 -4.80
N GLN A 58 4.72 -14.03 -5.06
CA GLN A 58 5.11 -14.59 -6.36
C GLN A 58 4.08 -15.61 -6.87
N GLY A 59 2.99 -15.80 -6.13
CA GLY A 59 2.04 -16.87 -6.34
C GLY A 59 0.96 -16.58 -7.38
N PRO A 60 0.00 -17.49 -7.56
CA PRO A 60 -1.14 -17.24 -8.44
C PRO A 60 -2.07 -16.19 -7.82
N TYR A 61 -2.39 -15.16 -8.57
CA TYR A 61 -3.29 -14.06 -8.14
C TYR A 61 -4.67 -14.56 -7.69
N THR A 62 -5.13 -15.68 -8.25
CA THR A 62 -6.41 -16.31 -7.89
C THR A 62 -6.51 -16.77 -6.43
N LEU A 63 -5.42 -16.68 -5.65
CA LEU A 63 -5.45 -16.87 -4.21
C LEU A 63 -5.88 -15.60 -3.45
N PHE A 64 -5.87 -14.44 -4.10
CA PHE A 64 -6.30 -13.20 -3.47
C PHE A 64 -7.83 -13.10 -3.45
N ASP A 65 -8.35 -12.73 -2.30
CA ASP A 65 -9.75 -12.34 -2.19
C ASP A 65 -10.00 -11.05 -2.99
N GLY A 66 -10.98 -11.09 -3.88
CA GLY A 66 -11.28 -9.98 -4.79
C GLY A 66 -10.56 -10.00 -6.14
N TYR A 67 -9.64 -10.93 -6.39
CA TYR A 67 -9.03 -11.09 -7.70
C TYR A 67 -10.11 -11.40 -8.78
N GLU A 68 -10.18 -10.58 -9.80
CA GLU A 68 -11.10 -10.73 -10.94
C GLU A 68 -10.38 -11.41 -12.12
N GLY A 69 -9.28 -10.85 -12.55
CA GLY A 69 -8.30 -11.48 -13.44
C GLY A 69 -8.58 -11.41 -14.94
N GLU A 70 -9.80 -11.03 -15.37
CA GLU A 70 -10.15 -11.00 -16.80
C GLU A 70 -9.26 -10.05 -17.60
N TYR A 71 -8.82 -8.98 -17.00
CA TYR A 71 -7.97 -7.94 -17.60
C TYR A 71 -6.52 -7.97 -17.13
N GLN A 72 -6.06 -9.05 -16.49
CA GLN A 72 -4.70 -9.09 -15.95
C GLN A 72 -3.61 -8.93 -17.04
N GLU A 73 -3.80 -9.56 -18.21
CA GLU A 73 -2.87 -9.43 -19.33
C GLU A 73 -2.86 -8.01 -19.91
N GLU A 74 -4.03 -7.37 -19.95
CA GLU A 74 -4.18 -5.99 -20.43
C GLU A 74 -3.55 -5.02 -19.42
N LEU A 75 -3.78 -5.24 -18.12
CA LEU A 75 -3.13 -4.48 -17.04
C LEU A 75 -1.61 -4.51 -17.18
N VAL A 76 -1.01 -5.68 -17.42
CA VAL A 76 0.44 -5.82 -17.62
C VAL A 76 0.93 -4.97 -18.81
N LYS A 77 0.16 -4.91 -19.89
CA LYS A 77 0.49 -4.06 -21.06
C LYS A 77 0.44 -2.58 -20.68
N GLU A 78 -0.65 -2.13 -20.04
CA GLU A 78 -0.80 -0.74 -19.62
C GLU A 78 0.30 -0.32 -18.64
N VAL A 79 0.61 -1.16 -17.66
CA VAL A 79 1.73 -0.93 -16.72
C VAL A 79 3.07 -0.81 -17.46
N SER A 80 3.28 -1.58 -18.53
CA SER A 80 4.51 -1.51 -19.34
C SER A 80 4.68 -0.18 -20.10
N LEU A 81 3.59 0.59 -20.23
CA LEU A 81 3.58 1.92 -20.87
C LEU A 81 3.81 3.06 -19.89
N LEU A 82 3.89 2.78 -18.59
CA LEU A 82 4.18 3.80 -17.59
C LEU A 82 5.50 4.53 -17.91
N PRO A 83 5.57 5.85 -17.63
CA PRO A 83 6.79 6.62 -17.81
C PRO A 83 7.99 5.97 -17.12
N THR A 84 9.14 5.95 -17.79
CA THR A 84 10.34 5.23 -17.33
C THR A 84 10.72 5.58 -15.89
N LYS A 85 10.68 6.86 -15.51
CA LYS A 85 11.02 7.29 -14.15
C LYS A 85 10.09 6.65 -13.11
N LEU A 86 8.79 6.60 -13.39
CA LEU A 86 7.78 6.02 -12.51
C LEU A 86 7.94 4.49 -12.46
N MET A 87 8.09 3.86 -13.63
CA MET A 87 8.32 2.42 -13.72
C MET A 87 9.57 1.99 -12.95
N ASP A 88 10.69 2.70 -13.10
CA ASP A 88 11.95 2.37 -12.42
C ASP A 88 11.85 2.48 -10.89
N ALA A 89 11.01 3.38 -10.38
CA ALA A 89 10.75 3.51 -8.96
C ALA A 89 9.87 2.37 -8.41
N LEU A 90 8.92 1.87 -9.21
CA LEU A 90 7.86 0.98 -8.75
C LEU A 90 8.10 -0.50 -9.08
N LYS A 91 8.76 -0.84 -10.18
CA LYS A 91 8.85 -2.20 -10.76
C LYS A 91 9.25 -3.31 -9.78
N ASP A 92 10.13 -3.01 -8.83
CA ASP A 92 10.63 -3.98 -7.86
C ASP A 92 9.97 -3.83 -6.48
N ASN A 93 9.07 -2.87 -6.34
CA ASN A 93 8.46 -2.52 -5.06
C ASN A 93 6.95 -2.82 -5.03
N VAL A 94 6.29 -2.77 -6.17
CA VAL A 94 4.83 -2.77 -6.25
C VAL A 94 4.33 -3.89 -7.15
N MET A 95 3.26 -4.55 -6.72
CA MET A 95 2.54 -5.53 -7.53
C MET A 95 1.26 -4.90 -8.08
N TYR A 96 0.97 -5.15 -9.36
CA TYR A 96 -0.27 -4.72 -10.01
C TYR A 96 -1.22 -5.91 -10.20
N ILE A 97 -2.45 -5.75 -9.75
CA ILE A 97 -3.47 -6.81 -9.71
C ILE A 97 -4.75 -6.31 -10.40
N ASN A 98 -5.27 -7.08 -11.35
CA ASN A 98 -6.63 -6.85 -11.81
C ASN A 98 -7.62 -7.45 -10.82
N GLY A 99 -8.28 -6.59 -10.06
CA GLY A 99 -9.22 -7.06 -9.07
C GLY A 99 -9.98 -5.96 -8.33
N CYS A 100 -11.06 -6.36 -7.70
CA CYS A 100 -11.82 -5.57 -6.75
C CYS A 100 -11.28 -5.81 -5.35
N HIS A 101 -10.63 -4.81 -4.77
CA HIS A 101 -10.09 -4.92 -3.41
C HIS A 101 -11.22 -5.03 -2.39
N LYS A 102 -11.38 -6.19 -1.77
CA LYS A 102 -12.56 -6.50 -0.96
C LYS A 102 -12.73 -5.61 0.27
N TYR A 103 -11.65 -5.24 0.93
CA TYR A 103 -11.74 -4.34 2.06
C TYR A 103 -12.16 -2.92 1.63
N ALA A 104 -11.61 -2.42 0.53
CA ALA A 104 -12.03 -1.13 -0.02
C ALA A 104 -13.52 -1.16 -0.45
N GLU A 105 -13.97 -2.24 -1.12
CA GLU A 105 -15.37 -2.41 -1.46
C GLU A 105 -16.30 -2.38 -0.23
N LEU A 106 -15.90 -3.03 0.86
CA LEU A 106 -16.65 -3.00 2.12
C LEU A 106 -16.73 -1.60 2.73
N LEU A 107 -15.64 -0.83 2.63
CA LEU A 107 -15.59 0.53 3.18
C LEU A 107 -16.51 1.51 2.42
N VAL A 108 -16.53 1.42 1.10
CA VAL A 108 -17.20 2.41 0.24
C VAL A 108 -18.50 1.91 -0.39
N GLY A 109 -18.83 0.63 -0.20
CA GLY A 109 -20.09 0.03 -0.65
C GLY A 109 -20.13 -0.35 -2.14
N ARG A 110 -19.04 -0.17 -2.87
CA ARG A 110 -18.85 -0.60 -4.26
C ARG A 110 -17.37 -0.80 -4.57
N CYS A 111 -17.06 -1.53 -5.64
CA CYS A 111 -15.68 -1.67 -6.09
C CYS A 111 -15.15 -0.32 -6.61
N PRO A 112 -14.07 0.24 -6.06
CA PRO A 112 -13.40 1.42 -6.60
C PRO A 112 -12.81 1.13 -7.98
N TYR A 113 -12.41 2.14 -8.74
CA TYR A 113 -11.63 1.95 -9.97
C TYR A 113 -10.22 1.48 -9.64
N GLY A 114 -9.57 2.14 -8.69
CA GLY A 114 -8.23 1.81 -8.23
C GLY A 114 -8.15 1.76 -6.71
N VAL A 115 -7.15 1.02 -6.22
CA VAL A 115 -6.78 0.98 -4.80
C VAL A 115 -5.26 0.86 -4.68
N TRP A 116 -4.66 1.77 -3.95
CA TRP A 116 -3.32 1.60 -3.42
C TRP A 116 -3.37 0.98 -2.03
N ASP A 117 -2.70 -0.16 -1.83
CA ASP A 117 -2.62 -0.83 -0.52
C ASP A 117 -1.17 -1.17 -0.16
N SER A 118 -0.57 -0.39 0.74
CA SER A 118 0.75 -0.72 1.29
C SER A 118 0.67 -1.75 2.41
N SER A 119 -0.47 -1.86 3.08
CA SER A 119 -0.65 -2.69 4.29
C SER A 119 -0.89 -4.16 3.99
N GLY A 120 -1.42 -4.49 2.80
CA GLY A 120 -1.83 -5.84 2.43
C GLY A 120 -3.10 -6.28 3.14
N THR A 121 -4.14 -5.45 3.10
CA THR A 121 -5.39 -5.66 3.84
C THR A 121 -6.29 -6.70 3.16
N SER A 122 -6.72 -7.71 3.90
CA SER A 122 -7.69 -8.70 3.44
C SER A 122 -9.14 -8.24 3.66
N SER A 123 -10.12 -9.03 3.16
CA SER A 123 -11.55 -8.68 3.19
C SER A 123 -12.12 -8.38 4.57
N ASP A 124 -11.54 -8.95 5.61
CA ASP A 124 -11.94 -8.73 7.01
C ASP A 124 -11.20 -7.57 7.69
N GLY A 125 -10.37 -6.83 6.94
CA GLY A 125 -9.55 -5.75 7.45
C GLY A 125 -8.27 -6.20 8.16
N SER A 126 -7.99 -7.50 8.19
CA SER A 126 -6.72 -8.00 8.70
C SER A 126 -5.57 -7.72 7.71
N LYS A 127 -4.35 -7.63 8.23
CA LYS A 127 -3.17 -7.40 7.40
C LYS A 127 -2.56 -8.73 6.94
N GLY A 128 -2.08 -8.74 5.69
CA GLY A 128 -1.31 -9.83 5.12
C GLY A 128 0.01 -9.33 4.55
N THR A 129 1.02 -10.20 4.49
CA THR A 129 2.31 -9.88 3.88
C THR A 129 2.31 -10.06 2.37
N ASP A 130 1.44 -10.93 1.87
CA ASP A 130 1.43 -11.33 0.46
C ASP A 130 0.93 -10.21 -0.46
N TRP A 131 0.07 -9.34 0.04
CA TRP A 131 -0.58 -8.28 -0.72
C TRP A 131 -0.02 -6.90 -0.42
N GLN A 132 0.93 -6.81 0.49
CA GLN A 132 1.59 -5.54 0.78
C GLN A 132 2.19 -4.93 -0.47
N MET A 133 2.15 -3.62 -0.55
CA MET A 133 2.68 -2.87 -1.69
C MET A 133 2.01 -3.28 -3.01
N SER A 134 0.68 -3.28 -3.04
CA SER A 134 -0.09 -3.64 -4.22
C SER A 134 -1.02 -2.53 -4.70
N ILE A 135 -1.15 -2.46 -6.01
CA ILE A 135 -2.13 -1.63 -6.71
C ILE A 135 -3.18 -2.55 -7.33
N TRP A 136 -4.44 -2.29 -6.99
CA TRP A 136 -5.58 -3.03 -7.50
C TRP A 136 -6.33 -2.17 -8.50
N ILE A 137 -6.51 -2.69 -9.71
CA ILE A 137 -7.27 -2.05 -10.78
C ILE A 137 -8.47 -2.95 -11.11
N SER A 138 -9.66 -2.47 -10.81
CA SER A 138 -10.88 -3.25 -10.98
C SER A 138 -11.30 -3.36 -12.44
N ASN A 139 -12.15 -4.35 -12.77
CA ASN A 139 -12.76 -4.48 -14.09
C ASN A 139 -13.54 -3.20 -14.48
N ARG A 140 -14.09 -2.47 -13.50
CA ARG A 140 -14.77 -1.18 -13.75
C ARG A 140 -13.86 -0.12 -14.38
N ALA A 141 -12.58 -0.07 -13.99
CA ALA A 141 -11.63 0.86 -14.59
C ALA A 141 -11.43 0.58 -16.09
N PHE A 142 -11.29 -0.68 -16.47
CA PHE A 142 -11.18 -1.07 -17.90
C PHE A 142 -12.43 -0.69 -18.69
N LEU A 143 -13.60 -0.87 -18.11
CA LEU A 143 -14.86 -0.52 -18.74
C LEU A 143 -15.14 0.99 -18.82
N SER A 144 -14.45 1.80 -18.04
CA SER A 144 -14.61 3.27 -18.04
C SER A 144 -13.96 3.96 -19.24
N GLY A 145 -12.97 3.33 -19.86
CA GLY A 145 -12.13 3.92 -20.91
C GLY A 145 -10.96 4.77 -20.39
N ASN A 146 -10.79 4.89 -19.06
CA ASN A 146 -9.75 5.73 -18.44
C ASN A 146 -8.71 4.90 -17.67
N VAL A 147 -8.57 3.62 -17.99
CA VAL A 147 -7.74 2.67 -17.22
C VAL A 147 -6.28 3.11 -17.08
N SER A 148 -5.69 3.66 -18.16
CA SER A 148 -4.29 4.13 -18.14
C SER A 148 -4.08 5.25 -17.11
N ASP A 149 -5.02 6.19 -17.03
CA ASP A 149 -4.95 7.29 -16.07
C ASP A 149 -5.23 6.83 -14.63
N VAL A 150 -6.13 5.85 -14.44
CA VAL A 150 -6.33 5.22 -13.13
C VAL A 150 -5.06 4.51 -12.66
N ILE A 151 -4.37 3.79 -13.55
CA ILE A 151 -3.08 3.16 -13.24
C ILE A 151 -2.02 4.20 -12.87
N LEU A 152 -1.94 5.32 -13.62
CA LEU A 152 -1.04 6.42 -13.29
C LEU A 152 -1.35 7.02 -11.91
N HIS A 153 -2.62 7.23 -11.60
CA HIS A 153 -3.09 7.79 -10.34
C HIS A 153 -2.70 6.91 -9.13
N GLU A 154 -3.03 5.63 -9.18
CA GLU A 154 -2.66 4.69 -8.12
C GLU A 154 -1.13 4.52 -8.03
N SER A 155 -0.43 4.57 -9.16
CA SER A 155 1.03 4.57 -9.18
C SER A 155 1.63 5.81 -8.54
N ALA A 156 0.96 6.96 -8.63
CA ALA A 156 1.35 8.20 -7.96
C ALA A 156 1.22 8.09 -6.43
N HIS A 157 0.16 7.46 -5.93
CA HIS A 157 0.03 7.13 -4.49
C HIS A 157 1.15 6.20 -4.03
N ALA A 158 1.41 5.13 -4.77
CA ALA A 158 2.51 4.21 -4.48
C ALA A 158 3.87 4.92 -4.46
N LEU A 159 4.13 5.81 -5.43
CA LEU A 159 5.35 6.62 -5.48
C LEU A 159 5.47 7.54 -4.25
N SER A 160 4.39 8.24 -3.90
CA SER A 160 4.32 9.11 -2.72
C SER A 160 4.65 8.32 -1.44
N PHE A 161 4.11 7.10 -1.32
CA PHE A 161 4.40 6.23 -0.19
C PHE A 161 5.84 5.73 -0.16
N ILE A 162 6.39 5.25 -1.26
CA ILE A 162 7.77 4.75 -1.34
C ILE A 162 8.77 5.85 -0.98
N THR A 163 8.50 7.07 -1.40
CA THR A 163 9.37 8.22 -1.14
C THR A 163 9.06 8.97 0.16
N ARG A 164 8.15 8.46 1.01
CA ARG A 164 7.70 9.12 2.23
C ARG A 164 8.80 9.50 3.24
N THR A 165 9.95 8.82 3.17
CA THR A 165 11.13 9.15 4.00
C THR A 165 12.03 10.20 3.36
N CYS A 166 11.74 10.61 2.12
CA CYS A 166 12.48 11.66 1.42
C CYS A 166 12.24 13.01 2.09
N SER A 167 13.31 13.76 2.33
CA SER A 167 13.25 15.04 3.00
C SER A 167 13.85 16.14 2.15
N THR A 168 13.29 17.33 2.27
CA THR A 168 13.83 18.58 1.72
C THR A 168 15.13 18.98 2.40
N SER A 169 15.81 19.98 1.89
CA SER A 169 17.06 20.50 2.47
C SER A 169 16.90 21.04 3.89
N ASP A 170 15.71 21.47 4.26
CA ASP A 170 15.37 21.93 5.62
C ASP A 170 14.81 20.81 6.52
N SER A 171 14.93 19.55 6.07
CA SER A 171 14.44 18.36 6.74
C SER A 171 12.92 18.22 6.81
N SER A 172 12.17 18.98 6.03
CA SER A 172 10.74 18.78 5.88
C SER A 172 10.48 17.52 5.05
N ASN A 173 9.41 16.78 5.38
CA ASN A 173 9.01 15.59 4.64
C ASN A 173 8.39 15.99 3.29
N TYR A 174 8.97 15.51 2.18
CA TYR A 174 8.50 15.87 0.83
C TYR A 174 7.04 15.47 0.58
N ARG A 175 6.60 14.32 1.08
CA ARG A 175 5.21 13.88 0.95
C ARG A 175 4.25 14.91 1.55
N LYS A 176 4.53 15.34 2.78
CA LYS A 176 3.72 16.36 3.46
C LYS A 176 3.75 17.71 2.72
N VAL A 177 4.94 18.14 2.29
CA VAL A 177 5.10 19.39 1.52
C VAL A 177 4.34 19.32 0.19
N SER A 178 4.35 18.17 -0.49
CA SER A 178 3.59 17.97 -1.71
C SER A 178 2.08 18.12 -1.48
N TRP A 179 1.56 17.48 -0.44
CA TRP A 179 0.14 17.59 -0.11
C TRP A 179 -0.28 19.01 0.26
N GLU A 180 0.56 19.73 1.01
CA GLU A 180 0.32 21.12 1.34
C GLU A 180 0.36 22.02 0.08
N PHE A 181 1.32 21.80 -0.82
CA PHE A 181 1.48 22.58 -2.04
C PHE A 181 0.33 22.36 -3.04
N PHE A 182 -0.09 21.13 -3.25
CA PHE A 182 -1.16 20.77 -4.18
C PHE A 182 -2.57 20.83 -3.56
N GLY A 183 -2.67 21.00 -2.25
CA GLY A 183 -3.96 21.07 -1.54
C GLY A 183 -4.58 19.71 -1.24
N GLY A 184 -3.77 18.67 -1.14
CA GLY A 184 -4.17 17.31 -0.76
C GLY A 184 -3.44 16.21 -1.52
N GLU A 185 -3.55 14.99 -1.00
CA GLU A 185 -2.92 13.82 -1.60
C GLU A 185 -3.47 13.51 -2.98
N GLU A 186 -4.80 13.46 -3.11
CA GLU A 186 -5.49 13.19 -4.37
C GLU A 186 -5.13 14.20 -5.47
N LYS A 187 -5.07 15.49 -5.11
CA LYS A 187 -4.67 16.54 -6.05
C LYS A 187 -3.21 16.42 -6.45
N PHE A 188 -2.35 15.95 -5.57
CA PHE A 188 -0.96 15.65 -5.90
C PHE A 188 -0.87 14.44 -6.83
N ALA A 189 -1.64 13.38 -6.59
CA ALA A 189 -1.70 12.21 -7.47
C ALA A 189 -2.18 12.60 -8.88
N ASP A 190 -3.28 13.36 -9.00
CA ASP A 190 -3.75 13.91 -10.28
C ASP A 190 -2.70 14.79 -10.97
N SER A 191 -1.93 15.55 -10.18
CA SER A 191 -0.86 16.38 -10.75
C SER A 191 0.25 15.54 -11.35
N LEU A 192 0.57 14.41 -10.76
CA LEU A 192 1.52 13.45 -11.32
C LEU A 192 0.94 12.75 -12.56
N VAL A 193 -0.37 12.46 -12.61
CA VAL A 193 -1.02 11.96 -13.83
C VAL A 193 -0.79 12.93 -14.98
N LEU A 194 -1.12 14.22 -14.79
CA LEU A 194 -0.92 15.25 -15.81
C LEU A 194 0.56 15.45 -16.17
N TYR A 195 1.45 15.46 -15.18
CA TYR A 195 2.89 15.58 -15.41
C TYR A 195 3.45 14.47 -16.28
N PHE A 196 2.95 13.27 -16.12
CA PHE A 196 3.35 12.10 -16.90
C PHE A 196 2.58 11.93 -18.22
N GLY A 197 1.72 12.89 -18.59
CA GLY A 197 1.05 12.95 -19.88
C GLY A 197 -0.31 12.26 -19.92
N GLY A 198 -0.90 11.92 -18.79
CA GLY A 198 -2.30 11.52 -18.67
C GLY A 198 -3.23 12.74 -18.79
N GLU A 199 -4.51 12.48 -18.96
CA GLU A 199 -5.54 13.50 -19.18
C GLU A 199 -6.57 13.57 -18.06
N TYR A 200 -6.68 12.51 -17.25
CA TYR A 200 -7.65 12.38 -16.17
C TYR A 200 -7.21 13.17 -14.94
N ASN A 201 -8.04 14.09 -14.50
CA ASN A 201 -7.80 14.95 -13.35
C ASN A 201 -9.08 15.09 -12.53
N HIS A 202 -9.44 14.06 -11.79
CA HIS A 202 -10.71 13.95 -11.08
C HIS A 202 -10.83 14.93 -9.90
N TYR A 203 -9.72 15.15 -9.20
CA TYR A 203 -9.68 15.95 -7.95
C TYR A 203 -9.16 17.38 -8.15
N ARG A 204 -8.56 17.66 -9.28
CA ARG A 204 -8.07 19.00 -9.58
C ARG A 204 -9.17 19.86 -10.21
N GLU A 205 -9.11 21.18 -9.97
CA GLU A 205 -10.01 22.16 -10.57
C GLU A 205 -9.63 22.50 -12.02
N THR A 206 -8.35 22.26 -12.38
CA THR A 206 -7.80 22.56 -13.70
C THR A 206 -7.09 21.36 -14.30
N GLY A 207 -7.22 21.19 -15.62
CA GLY A 207 -6.54 20.14 -16.38
C GLY A 207 -5.08 20.43 -16.72
N ASP A 208 -4.58 21.64 -16.46
CA ASP A 208 -3.21 22.04 -16.79
C ASP A 208 -2.37 22.23 -15.53
N LEU A 209 -1.09 21.86 -15.62
CA LEU A 209 -0.10 22.18 -14.59
C LEU A 209 0.45 23.60 -14.80
N THR A 210 0.59 24.34 -13.73
CA THR A 210 1.33 25.60 -13.72
C THR A 210 2.84 25.35 -13.80
N SER A 211 3.60 26.37 -14.18
CA SER A 211 5.08 26.29 -14.19
C SER A 211 5.67 25.96 -12.81
N ASP A 212 5.04 26.45 -11.74
CA ASP A 212 5.50 26.21 -10.38
C ASP A 212 5.24 24.76 -9.96
N GLU A 213 4.09 24.18 -10.35
CA GLU A 213 3.77 22.77 -10.11
C GLU A 213 4.73 21.85 -10.87
N ILE A 214 5.03 22.16 -12.13
CA ILE A 214 6.01 21.40 -12.92
C ILE A 214 7.38 21.45 -12.24
N THR A 215 7.83 22.64 -11.85
CA THR A 215 9.12 22.82 -11.17
C THR A 215 9.18 22.06 -9.85
N PHE A 216 8.08 22.07 -9.10
CA PHE A 216 7.97 21.30 -7.86
C PHE A 216 8.12 19.79 -8.11
N ILE A 217 7.38 19.25 -9.08
CA ILE A 217 7.42 17.82 -9.42
C ILE A 217 8.80 17.42 -9.93
N ASP A 218 9.42 18.22 -10.81
CA ASP A 218 10.78 18.00 -11.29
C ASP A 218 11.76 17.86 -10.12
N THR A 219 11.71 18.80 -9.17
CA THR A 219 12.57 18.82 -7.99
C THR A 219 12.32 17.62 -7.08
N TYR A 220 11.05 17.29 -6.85
CA TYR A 220 10.66 16.11 -6.06
C TYR A 220 11.21 14.82 -6.66
N LEU A 221 11.00 14.61 -7.96
CA LEU A 221 11.46 13.40 -8.65
C LEU A 221 13.01 13.34 -8.70
N GLU A 222 13.68 14.47 -8.91
CA GLU A 222 15.13 14.53 -8.91
C GLU A 222 15.70 14.15 -7.54
N ILE A 223 15.20 14.74 -6.47
CA ILE A 223 15.75 14.52 -5.13
C ILE A 223 15.37 13.15 -4.58
N CYS A 224 14.11 12.73 -4.74
CA CYS A 224 13.60 11.54 -4.09
C CYS A 224 13.87 10.25 -4.86
N LEU A 225 14.16 10.32 -6.17
CA LEU A 225 14.47 9.15 -7.01
C LEU A 225 15.94 9.03 -7.41
N SER A 226 16.77 10.03 -7.15
CA SER A 226 18.21 10.01 -7.45
C SER A 226 19.00 9.22 -6.40
N LYS A 227 18.70 7.92 -6.22
CA LYS A 227 19.49 7.03 -5.35
C LYS A 227 20.36 6.10 -6.16
#